data_33e1d402f11e9bce04f77db0a8f26818
#
_entry.id   33e1d402f11e9bce04f77db0a8f26818
#
_cell.length_a   1.000
_cell.length_b   1.000
_cell.length_c   1.000
_cell.angle_alpha   90.00
_cell.angle_beta   90.00
_cell.angle_gamma   90.00
#
_symmetry.space_group_name_H-M   'P 1'
#
loop_
_entity.id
_entity.type
_entity.pdbx_description
1 polymer ?
#
loop_
_entity_poly.entity_id
_entity_poly.type
_entity_poly.pdbx_seq_one_letter_code
_entity_poly.pdbx_strand_id
1 'polypeptide(L)'
;TAEQEKNKVTIAGRLRHQGAKKPMGYNKRNDEINAITKESIAFAYYELLQSEKSISVTLICEKAGVSRNAYYRNFNSTDEIIIYCLISKWAKYCEVNPVPPDDGEVLKQRLIQFFYSEKEFIRAIKKHNKIYLIEDLFRKVIVPAEAVGRTKYILYVLAYSVYGMIRAMIDQDFSETPEQIRMMFVEHNSIQSQSLRMEKEAKNYE
;
A
#
# COMPACT_ATOMS: atom_id res chain seq x y z
N THR A 1 -24.97 19.29 1.76
CA THR A 1 -25.89 18.93 0.68
C THR A 1 -25.50 17.56 0.14
N ALA A 2 -26.49 16.74 -0.26
CA ALA A 2 -26.35 15.33 -0.66
C ALA A 2 -25.34 15.04 -1.79
N GLU A 3 -24.83 16.05 -2.45
CA GLU A 3 -23.83 15.95 -3.54
C GLU A 3 -22.40 15.90 -3.02
N GLN A 4 -22.12 16.36 -1.80
CA GLN A 4 -20.81 16.26 -1.15
C GLN A 4 -20.56 14.91 -0.50
N GLU A 5 -21.59 14.12 -0.22
CA GLU A 5 -21.45 12.76 0.33
C GLU A 5 -21.10 11.70 -0.72
N LYS A 6 -21.41 11.93 -1.99
CA LYS A 6 -21.12 10.96 -3.08
C LYS A 6 -19.65 10.90 -3.50
N ASN A 7 -18.78 11.82 -3.07
CA ASN A 7 -17.37 11.86 -3.46
C ASN A 7 -16.39 11.34 -2.40
N LYS A 8 -16.87 10.80 -1.28
CA LYS A 8 -16.02 10.20 -0.23
C LYS A 8 -15.64 8.76 -0.58
N VAL A 9 -14.83 8.57 -1.63
CA VAL A 9 -14.15 7.27 -1.83
C VAL A 9 -12.91 7.25 -0.94
N THR A 10 -13.03 6.58 0.19
CA THR A 10 -11.95 6.36 1.16
C THR A 10 -10.73 5.69 0.54
N ILE A 11 -9.51 5.99 1.03
CA ILE A 11 -8.25 5.34 0.64
C ILE A 11 -8.38 3.81 0.77
N ALA A 12 -9.00 3.32 1.84
CA ALA A 12 -9.31 1.89 2.03
C ALA A 12 -10.26 1.33 0.95
N GLY A 13 -11.25 2.11 0.50
CA GLY A 13 -12.15 1.75 -0.59
C GLY A 13 -11.46 1.71 -1.96
N ARG A 14 -10.51 2.61 -2.22
CA ARG A 14 -9.73 2.64 -3.47
C ARG A 14 -8.80 1.45 -3.61
N LEU A 15 -8.18 1.01 -2.52
CA LEU A 15 -7.39 -0.23 -2.50
C LEU A 15 -8.23 -1.48 -2.84
N ARG A 16 -9.53 -1.50 -2.46
CA ARG A 16 -10.46 -2.59 -2.78
C ARG A 16 -10.98 -2.56 -4.22
N HIS A 17 -11.06 -1.39 -4.86
CA HIS A 17 -11.74 -1.19 -6.15
C HIS A 17 -10.84 -1.14 -7.39
N GLN A 18 -9.55 -1.45 -7.31
CA GLN A 18 -8.70 -1.62 -8.50
C GLN A 18 -8.97 -2.94 -9.27
N GLY A 19 -10.12 -3.59 -8.99
CA GLY A 19 -10.68 -4.66 -9.80
C GLY A 19 -11.49 -4.10 -10.98
N ALA A 20 -11.08 -4.44 -12.21
CA ALA A 20 -11.67 -4.00 -13.46
C ALA A 20 -13.21 -4.17 -13.52
N LYS A 21 -13.92 -3.24 -14.20
CA LYS A 21 -15.35 -3.37 -14.54
C LYS A 21 -15.58 -4.67 -15.32
N LYS A 22 -16.45 -5.54 -14.78
CA LYS A 22 -16.83 -6.82 -15.42
C LYS A 22 -17.64 -6.57 -16.68
N PRO A 23 -17.33 -7.20 -17.83
CA PRO A 23 -18.21 -7.23 -18.99
C PRO A 23 -19.44 -8.13 -18.72
N MET A 24 -20.60 -7.74 -19.26
CA MET A 24 -21.88 -8.47 -19.16
C MET A 24 -21.77 -9.82 -19.88
N GLY A 25 -22.02 -10.94 -19.17
CA GLY A 25 -22.00 -12.30 -19.75
C GLY A 25 -20.91 -13.23 -19.21
N TYR A 26 -20.20 -12.84 -18.16
CA TYR A 26 -19.11 -13.60 -17.59
C TYR A 26 -19.59 -14.81 -16.74
N ASN A 27 -18.98 -15.99 -16.97
CA ASN A 27 -19.30 -17.21 -16.25
C ASN A 27 -18.61 -17.21 -14.86
N LYS A 28 -19.41 -17.19 -13.77
CA LYS A 28 -18.94 -17.17 -12.37
C LYS A 28 -17.86 -18.21 -12.07
N ARG A 29 -17.95 -19.40 -12.66
CA ARG A 29 -16.97 -20.47 -12.52
C ARG A 29 -15.59 -20.10 -13.09
N ASN A 30 -15.54 -19.35 -14.19
CA ASN A 30 -14.28 -18.92 -14.77
C ASN A 30 -13.61 -17.82 -13.91
N ASP A 31 -14.40 -16.97 -13.27
CA ASP A 31 -13.89 -15.98 -12.31
C ASP A 31 -13.24 -16.66 -11.10
N GLU A 32 -13.89 -17.69 -10.56
CA GLU A 32 -13.36 -18.47 -9.42
C GLU A 32 -12.05 -19.18 -9.80
N ILE A 33 -11.98 -19.83 -10.96
CA ILE A 33 -10.76 -20.49 -11.46
C ILE A 33 -9.64 -19.47 -11.67
N ASN A 34 -9.95 -18.30 -12.25
CA ASN A 34 -8.96 -17.24 -12.44
C ASN A 34 -8.45 -16.69 -11.12
N ALA A 35 -9.32 -16.51 -10.12
CA ALA A 35 -8.93 -16.06 -8.78
C ALA A 35 -7.99 -17.07 -8.12
N ILE A 36 -8.32 -18.35 -8.12
CA ILE A 36 -7.46 -19.44 -7.60
C ILE A 36 -6.11 -19.46 -8.31
N THR A 37 -6.12 -19.37 -9.65
CA THR A 37 -4.89 -19.35 -10.45
C THR A 37 -4.01 -18.15 -10.08
N LYS A 38 -4.62 -16.98 -9.93
CA LYS A 38 -3.93 -15.74 -9.55
C LYS A 38 -3.31 -15.84 -8.16
N GLU A 39 -4.01 -16.41 -7.20
CA GLU A 39 -3.49 -16.66 -5.85
C GLU A 39 -2.35 -17.67 -5.85
N SER A 40 -2.46 -18.77 -6.63
CA SER A 40 -1.38 -19.77 -6.76
C SER A 40 -0.10 -19.16 -7.34
N ILE A 41 -0.21 -18.31 -8.37
CA ILE A 41 0.93 -17.60 -8.95
C ILE A 41 1.54 -16.63 -7.93
N ALA A 42 0.71 -15.88 -7.22
CA ALA A 42 1.15 -14.91 -6.22
C ALA A 42 1.86 -15.59 -5.03
N PHE A 43 1.33 -16.72 -4.57
CA PHE A 43 1.96 -17.52 -3.50
C PHE A 43 3.30 -18.10 -3.94
N ALA A 44 3.37 -18.72 -5.13
CA ALA A 44 4.60 -19.26 -5.68
C ALA A 44 5.68 -18.18 -5.83
N TYR A 45 5.31 -17.01 -6.34
CA TYR A 45 6.23 -15.87 -6.46
C TYR A 45 6.71 -15.37 -5.10
N TYR A 46 5.81 -15.26 -4.12
CA TYR A 46 6.15 -14.85 -2.76
C TYR A 46 7.21 -15.77 -2.13
N GLU A 47 7.08 -17.09 -2.27
CA GLU A 47 8.07 -18.03 -1.76
C GLU A 47 9.42 -17.94 -2.51
N LEU A 48 9.38 -17.77 -3.84
CA LEU A 48 10.59 -17.61 -4.65
C LEU A 48 11.31 -16.30 -4.31
N LEU A 49 10.58 -15.23 -4.04
CA LEU A 49 11.13 -13.92 -3.67
C LEU A 49 11.99 -13.99 -2.40
N GLN A 50 11.68 -14.89 -1.49
CA GLN A 50 12.45 -15.09 -0.25
C GLN A 50 13.71 -15.92 -0.45
N SER A 51 13.68 -16.94 -1.32
CA SER A 51 14.73 -17.94 -1.46
C SER A 51 15.67 -17.69 -2.65
N GLU A 52 15.16 -17.19 -3.77
CA GLU A 52 15.88 -17.14 -5.03
C GLU A 52 16.53 -15.78 -5.31
N LYS A 53 17.71 -15.81 -5.94
CA LYS A 53 18.38 -14.59 -6.40
C LYS A 53 17.83 -14.06 -7.72
N SER A 54 17.34 -14.96 -8.57
CA SER A 54 16.77 -14.65 -9.90
C SER A 54 15.50 -15.45 -10.12
N ILE A 55 14.41 -14.76 -10.42
CA ILE A 55 13.09 -15.35 -10.57
C ILE A 55 12.63 -15.17 -12.00
N SER A 56 12.47 -16.30 -12.73
CA SER A 56 11.92 -16.32 -14.08
C SER A 56 10.44 -16.68 -14.08
N VAL A 57 9.71 -16.27 -15.12
CA VAL A 57 8.31 -16.68 -15.32
C VAL A 57 8.16 -18.20 -15.39
N THR A 58 9.15 -18.89 -15.98
CA THR A 58 9.16 -20.36 -16.03
C THR A 58 9.17 -20.96 -14.63
N LEU A 59 10.06 -20.50 -13.76
CA LEU A 59 10.17 -20.97 -12.39
C LEU A 59 8.89 -20.70 -11.58
N ILE A 60 8.27 -19.52 -11.78
CA ILE A 60 6.99 -19.18 -11.16
C ILE A 60 5.90 -20.17 -11.61
N CYS A 61 5.80 -20.42 -12.92
CA CYS A 61 4.79 -21.33 -13.49
C CYS A 61 4.95 -22.76 -12.98
N GLU A 62 6.19 -23.27 -12.95
CA GLU A 62 6.52 -24.60 -12.43
C GLU A 62 6.10 -24.73 -10.95
N LYS A 63 6.48 -23.74 -10.11
CA LYS A 63 6.16 -23.74 -8.69
C LYS A 63 4.67 -23.59 -8.43
N ALA A 64 3.97 -22.76 -9.22
CA ALA A 64 2.53 -22.55 -9.12
C ALA A 64 1.68 -23.68 -9.70
N GLY A 65 2.28 -24.61 -10.47
CA GLY A 65 1.56 -25.66 -11.19
C GLY A 65 0.67 -25.12 -12.31
N VAL A 66 1.05 -24.03 -12.97
CA VAL A 66 0.24 -23.38 -14.01
C VAL A 66 0.99 -23.28 -15.34
N SER A 67 0.25 -23.17 -16.44
CA SER A 67 0.85 -22.91 -17.76
C SER A 67 1.29 -21.44 -17.89
N ARG A 68 2.27 -21.16 -18.79
CA ARG A 68 2.67 -19.78 -19.13
C ARG A 68 1.50 -18.96 -19.67
N ASN A 69 0.57 -19.57 -20.42
CA ASN A 69 -0.63 -18.89 -20.89
C ASN A 69 -1.55 -18.49 -19.72
N ALA A 70 -1.67 -19.33 -18.69
CA ALA A 70 -2.43 -18.99 -17.49
C ALA A 70 -1.76 -17.86 -16.71
N TYR A 71 -0.42 -17.87 -16.63
CA TYR A 71 0.34 -16.75 -16.06
C TYR A 71 0.02 -15.42 -16.75
N TYR A 72 0.24 -15.35 -18.08
CA TYR A 72 0.05 -14.09 -18.84
C TYR A 72 -1.40 -13.61 -18.93
N ARG A 73 -2.39 -14.48 -18.69
CA ARG A 73 -3.79 -14.04 -18.51
C ARG A 73 -4.03 -13.33 -17.19
N ASN A 74 -3.19 -13.57 -16.18
CA ASN A 74 -3.36 -13.02 -14.83
C ASN A 74 -2.39 -11.87 -14.51
N PHE A 75 -1.17 -11.91 -15.04
CA PHE A 75 -0.12 -10.93 -14.75
C PHE A 75 0.71 -10.65 -15.99
N ASN A 76 0.99 -9.36 -16.26
CA ASN A 76 1.86 -8.92 -17.34
C ASN A 76 3.33 -8.90 -16.91
N SER A 77 3.59 -8.76 -15.62
CA SER A 77 4.94 -8.70 -15.06
C SER A 77 5.00 -9.24 -13.64
N THR A 78 6.20 -9.53 -13.15
CA THR A 78 6.44 -9.88 -11.74
C THR A 78 6.15 -8.72 -10.79
N ASP A 79 6.25 -7.47 -11.27
CA ASP A 79 5.92 -6.28 -10.49
C ASP A 79 4.44 -6.23 -10.13
N GLU A 80 3.58 -6.61 -11.08
CA GLU A 80 2.13 -6.71 -10.81
C GLU A 80 1.82 -7.76 -9.74
N ILE A 81 2.61 -8.84 -9.64
CA ILE A 81 2.44 -9.84 -8.58
C ILE A 81 2.75 -9.24 -7.22
N ILE A 82 3.83 -8.48 -7.09
CA ILE A 82 4.17 -7.80 -5.82
C ILE A 82 3.05 -6.85 -5.40
N ILE A 83 2.57 -6.02 -6.33
CA ILE A 83 1.47 -5.09 -6.06
C ILE A 83 0.20 -5.85 -5.64
N TYR A 84 -0.13 -6.94 -6.34
CA TYR A 84 -1.26 -7.79 -5.98
C TYR A 84 -1.10 -8.39 -4.57
N CYS A 85 0.08 -8.90 -4.22
CA CYS A 85 0.36 -9.43 -2.88
C CYS A 85 0.18 -8.35 -1.80
N LEU A 86 0.74 -7.14 -2.02
CA LEU A 86 0.62 -6.02 -1.07
C LEU A 86 -0.85 -5.64 -0.84
N ILE A 87 -1.62 -5.48 -1.93
CA ILE A 87 -3.05 -5.12 -1.85
C ILE A 87 -3.85 -6.23 -1.16
N SER A 88 -3.63 -7.49 -1.52
CA SER A 88 -4.35 -8.63 -0.92
C SER A 88 -4.05 -8.79 0.56
N LYS A 89 -2.78 -8.65 0.96
CA LYS A 89 -2.36 -8.69 2.37
C LYS A 89 -2.94 -7.53 3.16
N TRP A 90 -2.93 -6.31 2.60
CA TRP A 90 -3.56 -5.15 3.21
C TRP A 90 -5.07 -5.34 3.39
N ALA A 91 -5.77 -5.86 2.37
CA ALA A 91 -7.21 -6.13 2.47
C ALA A 91 -7.52 -7.11 3.62
N LYS A 92 -6.78 -8.23 3.69
CA LYS A 92 -6.91 -9.21 4.80
C LYS A 92 -6.59 -8.58 6.16
N TYR A 93 -5.56 -7.75 6.24
CA TYR A 93 -5.21 -7.04 7.46
C TYR A 93 -6.35 -6.12 7.93
N CYS A 94 -7.01 -5.40 7.01
CA CYS A 94 -8.13 -4.52 7.32
C CYS A 94 -9.42 -5.26 7.73
N GLU A 95 -9.59 -6.52 7.38
CA GLU A 95 -10.74 -7.32 7.83
C GLU A 95 -10.75 -7.48 9.35
N VAL A 96 -9.58 -7.66 9.96
CA VAL A 96 -9.42 -7.81 11.42
C VAL A 96 -8.99 -6.52 12.12
N ASN A 97 -8.52 -5.53 11.37
CA ASN A 97 -8.06 -4.23 11.86
C ASN A 97 -8.76 -3.12 11.07
N PRO A 98 -10.05 -2.87 11.28
CA PRO A 98 -10.80 -1.91 10.47
C PRO A 98 -10.23 -0.49 10.60
N VAL A 99 -10.23 0.23 9.46
CA VAL A 99 -9.85 1.64 9.38
C VAL A 99 -11.13 2.44 9.16
N PRO A 100 -11.51 3.32 10.11
CA PRO A 100 -12.63 4.24 9.90
C PRO A 100 -12.41 5.12 8.67
N PRO A 101 -13.46 5.43 7.90
CA PRO A 101 -13.32 6.12 6.61
C PRO A 101 -12.64 7.48 6.68
N ASP A 102 -12.84 8.22 7.75
CA ASP A 102 -12.42 9.62 7.89
C ASP A 102 -11.31 9.81 8.96
N ASP A 103 -10.71 8.71 9.46
CA ASP A 103 -9.66 8.77 10.48
C ASP A 103 -8.27 8.51 9.89
N GLY A 104 -7.61 9.60 9.48
CA GLY A 104 -6.27 9.57 8.92
C GLY A 104 -5.19 9.12 9.92
N GLU A 105 -5.38 9.36 11.22
CA GLU A 105 -4.43 8.94 12.25
C GLU A 105 -4.51 7.42 12.48
N VAL A 106 -5.72 6.85 12.54
CA VAL A 106 -5.90 5.41 12.57
C VAL A 106 -5.33 4.76 11.32
N LEU A 107 -5.55 5.35 10.12
CA LEU A 107 -4.95 4.84 8.88
C LEU A 107 -3.42 4.80 8.96
N LYS A 108 -2.77 5.87 9.40
CA LYS A 108 -1.30 5.91 9.57
C LYS A 108 -0.81 4.82 10.53
N GLN A 109 -1.45 4.69 11.68
CA GLN A 109 -1.11 3.65 12.66
C GLN A 109 -1.27 2.24 12.07
N ARG A 110 -2.35 1.97 11.35
CA ARG A 110 -2.58 0.68 10.70
C ARG A 110 -1.56 0.40 9.61
N LEU A 111 -1.14 1.41 8.85
CA LEU A 111 -0.07 1.26 7.85
C LEU A 111 1.27 0.93 8.51
N ILE A 112 1.66 1.62 9.59
CA ILE A 112 2.89 1.30 10.33
C ILE A 112 2.85 -0.15 10.83
N GLN A 113 1.75 -0.56 11.48
CA GLN A 113 1.58 -1.90 12.01
C GLN A 113 1.61 -2.96 10.90
N PHE A 114 0.91 -2.70 9.78
CA PHE A 114 0.89 -3.58 8.62
C PHE A 114 2.29 -3.78 8.02
N PHE A 115 3.00 -2.71 7.70
CA PHE A 115 4.34 -2.81 7.11
C PHE A 115 5.32 -3.48 8.07
N TYR A 116 5.18 -3.25 9.37
CA TYR A 116 5.98 -3.93 10.38
C TYR A 116 5.64 -5.43 10.46
N SER A 117 4.37 -5.81 10.39
CA SER A 117 3.96 -7.23 10.40
C SER A 117 4.42 -7.98 9.14
N GLU A 118 4.53 -7.28 8.00
CA GLU A 118 4.97 -7.83 6.72
C GLU A 118 6.47 -7.59 6.44
N LYS A 119 7.26 -7.26 7.46
CA LYS A 119 8.68 -6.87 7.30
C LYS A 119 9.53 -7.86 6.52
N GLU A 120 9.29 -9.16 6.65
CA GLU A 120 10.04 -10.19 5.91
C GLU A 120 9.73 -10.12 4.40
N PHE A 121 8.47 -9.89 4.03
CA PHE A 121 8.10 -9.69 2.64
C PHE A 121 8.71 -8.40 2.08
N ILE A 122 8.69 -7.33 2.86
CA ILE A 122 9.28 -6.05 2.46
C ILE A 122 10.81 -6.15 2.32
N ARG A 123 11.48 -6.90 3.20
CA ARG A 123 12.92 -7.21 3.09
C ARG A 123 13.23 -7.96 1.78
N ALA A 124 12.38 -8.94 1.43
CA ALA A 124 12.53 -9.66 0.17
C ALA A 124 12.34 -8.73 -1.04
N ILE A 125 11.34 -7.84 -1.02
CA ILE A 125 11.14 -6.79 -2.05
C ILE A 125 12.37 -5.88 -2.15
N LYS A 126 12.95 -5.45 -1.01
CA LYS A 126 14.16 -4.63 -0.94
C LYS A 126 15.37 -5.35 -1.56
N LYS A 127 15.58 -6.62 -1.21
CA LYS A 127 16.66 -7.47 -1.74
C LYS A 127 16.64 -7.57 -3.26
N HIS A 128 15.45 -7.56 -3.86
CA HIS A 128 15.25 -7.60 -5.31
C HIS A 128 15.16 -6.22 -5.98
N ASN A 129 15.51 -5.13 -5.26
CA ASN A 129 15.48 -3.74 -5.76
C ASN A 129 14.10 -3.29 -6.26
N LYS A 130 13.01 -3.78 -5.63
CA LYS A 130 11.62 -3.51 -6.02
C LYS A 130 10.87 -2.54 -5.09
N ILE A 131 11.57 -1.83 -4.20
CA ILE A 131 10.95 -0.90 -3.23
C ILE A 131 10.18 0.23 -3.92
N TYR A 132 10.57 0.65 -5.13
CA TYR A 132 9.86 1.67 -5.91
C TYR A 132 8.38 1.30 -6.18
N LEU A 133 8.04 0.01 -6.13
CA LEU A 133 6.64 -0.44 -6.29
C LEU A 133 5.76 -0.01 -5.10
N ILE A 134 6.32 0.11 -3.91
CA ILE A 134 5.61 0.60 -2.73
C ILE A 134 5.32 2.10 -2.90
N GLU A 135 6.31 2.88 -3.34
CA GLU A 135 6.13 4.30 -3.65
C GLU A 135 5.05 4.53 -4.71
N ASP A 136 5.14 3.81 -5.84
CA ASP A 136 4.19 3.91 -6.94
C ASP A 136 2.77 3.50 -6.50
N LEU A 137 2.65 2.49 -5.62
CA LEU A 137 1.38 2.07 -5.03
C LEU A 137 0.76 3.19 -4.18
N PHE A 138 1.53 3.80 -3.27
CA PHE A 138 1.05 4.92 -2.44
C PHE A 138 0.58 6.08 -3.30
N ARG A 139 1.38 6.48 -4.29
CA ARG A 139 1.04 7.55 -5.22
C ARG A 139 -0.27 7.25 -5.97
N LYS A 140 -0.41 6.08 -6.56
CA LYS A 140 -1.60 5.68 -7.33
C LYS A 140 -2.87 5.57 -6.49
N VAL A 141 -2.74 5.13 -5.25
CA VAL A 141 -3.87 4.94 -4.34
C VAL A 141 -4.36 6.27 -3.76
N ILE A 142 -3.43 7.14 -3.35
CA ILE A 142 -3.78 8.39 -2.68
C ILE A 142 -4.10 9.50 -3.69
N VAL A 143 -3.39 9.54 -4.84
CA VAL A 143 -3.58 10.59 -5.86
C VAL A 143 -4.38 10.05 -7.03
N PRO A 144 -5.68 10.38 -7.16
CA PRO A 144 -6.47 10.03 -8.34
C PRO A 144 -5.89 10.66 -9.61
N ALA A 145 -6.02 9.97 -10.73
CA ALA A 145 -5.52 10.48 -12.03
C ALA A 145 -6.18 11.81 -12.42
N GLU A 146 -7.45 11.98 -12.07
CA GLU A 146 -8.28 13.18 -12.31
C GLU A 146 -8.01 14.34 -11.36
N ALA A 147 -7.18 14.15 -10.32
CA ALA A 147 -6.85 15.23 -9.39
C ALA A 147 -6.09 16.36 -10.08
N VAL A 148 -6.56 17.60 -9.92
CA VAL A 148 -5.98 18.79 -10.54
C VAL A 148 -5.83 19.94 -9.52
N GLY A 149 -5.08 20.98 -9.88
CA GLY A 149 -4.94 22.19 -9.11
C GLY A 149 -4.46 21.95 -7.67
N ARG A 150 -4.97 22.74 -6.71
CA ARG A 150 -4.59 22.69 -5.29
C ARG A 150 -4.77 21.30 -4.67
N THR A 151 -5.83 20.59 -5.02
CA THR A 151 -6.13 19.26 -4.49
C THR A 151 -5.02 18.27 -4.82
N LYS A 152 -4.47 18.34 -6.06
CA LYS A 152 -3.36 17.47 -6.48
C LYS A 152 -2.13 17.67 -5.59
N TYR A 153 -1.73 18.92 -5.31
CA TYR A 153 -0.59 19.21 -4.42
C TYR A 153 -0.79 18.62 -3.02
N ILE A 154 -1.97 18.83 -2.42
CA ILE A 154 -2.29 18.32 -1.08
C ILE A 154 -2.20 16.78 -1.05
N LEU A 155 -2.75 16.10 -2.06
CA LEU A 155 -2.72 14.64 -2.14
C LEU A 155 -1.30 14.09 -2.35
N TYR A 156 -0.46 14.79 -3.13
CA TYR A 156 0.96 14.41 -3.25
C TYR A 156 1.69 14.56 -1.91
N VAL A 157 1.52 15.68 -1.21
CA VAL A 157 2.14 15.87 0.11
C VAL A 157 1.70 14.75 1.06
N LEU A 158 0.41 14.41 1.10
CA LEU A 158 -0.10 13.32 1.92
C LEU A 158 0.52 11.97 1.53
N ALA A 159 0.54 11.64 0.23
CA ALA A 159 1.08 10.38 -0.27
C ALA A 159 2.56 10.20 0.10
N TYR A 160 3.36 11.24 -0.12
CA TYR A 160 4.80 11.17 0.14
C TYR A 160 5.14 11.31 1.62
N SER A 161 4.32 11.97 2.43
CA SER A 161 4.49 11.98 3.89
C SER A 161 4.29 10.58 4.48
N VAL A 162 3.23 9.89 4.06
CA VAL A 162 2.97 8.51 4.50
C VAL A 162 4.04 7.55 3.97
N TYR A 163 4.37 7.65 2.68
CA TYR A 163 5.43 6.84 2.09
C TYR A 163 6.79 7.09 2.73
N GLY A 164 7.15 8.36 3.01
CA GLY A 164 8.42 8.72 3.65
C GLY A 164 8.60 8.05 5.02
N MET A 165 7.53 7.98 5.80
CA MET A 165 7.53 7.25 7.07
C MET A 165 7.79 5.75 6.87
N ILE A 166 7.06 5.11 5.94
CA ILE A 166 7.26 3.69 5.61
C ILE A 166 8.68 3.46 5.04
N ARG A 167 9.16 4.39 4.22
CA ARG A 167 10.52 4.31 3.67
C ARG A 167 11.58 4.36 4.75
N ALA A 168 11.44 5.22 5.75
CA ALA A 168 12.36 5.28 6.88
C ALA A 168 12.39 3.94 7.65
N MET A 169 11.23 3.32 7.90
CA MET A 169 11.15 1.99 8.51
C MET A 169 11.93 0.94 7.69
N ILE A 170 11.77 0.95 6.37
CA ILE A 170 12.44 0.02 5.46
C ILE A 170 13.96 0.25 5.44
N ASP A 171 14.39 1.51 5.43
CA ASP A 171 15.82 1.85 5.39
C ASP A 171 16.53 1.50 6.69
N GLN A 172 15.86 1.69 7.84
CA GLN A 172 16.31 1.30 9.17
C GLN A 172 16.09 -0.20 9.49
N ASP A 173 15.69 -0.98 8.47
CA ASP A 173 15.45 -2.42 8.60
C ASP A 173 14.48 -2.80 9.73
N PHE A 174 13.45 -1.96 9.95
CA PHE A 174 12.43 -2.16 10.99
C PHE A 174 12.99 -2.26 12.41
N SER A 175 14.05 -1.50 12.73
CA SER A 175 14.69 -1.46 14.04
C SER A 175 13.76 -0.99 15.15
N GLU A 176 12.88 -0.01 14.84
CA GLU A 176 11.90 0.52 15.76
C GLU A 176 10.57 -0.22 15.68
N THR A 177 9.94 -0.41 16.84
CA THR A 177 8.58 -0.97 16.92
C THR A 177 7.53 0.05 16.46
N PRO A 178 6.34 -0.39 16.05
CA PRO A 178 5.23 0.51 15.70
C PRO A 178 4.91 1.53 16.79
N GLU A 179 5.01 1.13 18.06
CA GLU A 179 4.76 2.02 19.20
C GLU A 179 5.86 3.08 19.35
N GLN A 180 7.13 2.72 19.20
CA GLN A 180 8.26 3.67 19.23
C GLN A 180 8.11 4.70 18.10
N ILE A 181 7.77 4.26 16.89
CA ILE A 181 7.52 5.16 15.75
C ILE A 181 6.36 6.11 16.07
N ARG A 182 5.26 5.61 16.62
CA ARG A 182 4.12 6.42 17.03
C ARG A 182 4.52 7.51 18.03
N MET A 183 5.32 7.16 19.04
CA MET A 183 5.80 8.11 20.05
C MET A 183 6.67 9.22 19.45
N MET A 184 7.57 8.90 18.52
CA MET A 184 8.39 9.88 17.79
C MET A 184 7.54 10.95 17.10
N PHE A 185 6.41 10.55 16.47
CA PHE A 185 5.50 11.50 15.82
C PHE A 185 4.73 12.35 16.81
N VAL A 186 4.32 11.81 17.95
CA VAL A 186 3.65 12.59 19.02
C VAL A 186 4.60 13.65 19.57
N GLU A 187 5.85 13.29 19.86
CA GLU A 187 6.87 14.21 20.35
C GLU A 187 7.18 15.30 19.32
N HIS A 188 7.38 14.94 18.05
CA HIS A 188 7.63 15.91 16.98
C HIS A 188 6.49 16.93 16.84
N ASN A 189 5.25 16.48 16.84
CA ASN A 189 4.08 17.36 16.74
C ASN A 189 3.95 18.28 17.94
N SER A 190 4.32 17.83 19.14
CA SER A 190 4.30 18.65 20.35
C SER A 190 5.34 19.79 20.30
N ILE A 191 6.54 19.49 19.83
CA ILE A 191 7.62 20.48 19.65
C ILE A 191 7.23 21.53 18.61
N GLN A 192 6.69 21.10 17.46
CA GLN A 192 6.23 22.01 16.40
C GLN A 192 5.11 22.95 16.90
N SER A 193 4.17 22.42 17.68
CA SER A 193 3.07 23.19 18.26
C SER A 193 3.57 24.24 19.27
N GLN A 194 4.59 23.92 20.05
CA GLN A 194 5.23 24.83 20.99
C GLN A 194 5.97 25.95 20.26
N SER A 195 6.79 25.62 19.24
CA SER A 195 7.50 26.62 18.41
C SER A 195 6.55 27.63 17.80
N LEU A 196 5.44 27.16 17.19
CA LEU A 196 4.44 28.04 16.58
C LEU A 196 3.70 28.93 17.58
N ARG A 197 3.52 28.50 18.84
CA ARG A 197 2.95 29.32 19.91
C ARG A 197 3.94 30.41 20.32
N MET A 198 5.21 30.06 20.52
CA MET A 198 6.24 31.03 20.88
C MET A 198 6.43 32.13 19.81
N GLU A 199 6.42 31.73 18.52
CA GLU A 199 6.47 32.70 17.41
C GLU A 199 5.26 33.64 17.36
N LYS A 200 4.05 33.17 17.67
CA LYS A 200 2.85 33.99 17.73
C LYS A 200 2.87 34.94 18.92
N GLU A 201 3.35 34.47 20.06
CA GLU A 201 3.51 35.32 21.26
C GLU A 201 4.55 36.40 21.01
N ALA A 202 5.70 36.11 20.41
CA ALA A 202 6.72 37.09 20.06
C ALA A 202 6.18 38.19 19.13
N LYS A 203 5.37 37.85 18.12
CA LYS A 203 4.78 38.82 17.20
C LYS A 203 3.68 39.73 17.82
N ASN A 204 3.14 39.34 18.96
CA ASN A 204 2.13 40.17 19.65
C ASN A 204 2.77 41.21 20.62
N TYR A 205 4.08 41.17 20.81
CA TYR A 205 4.84 42.13 21.64
C TYR A 205 5.63 43.15 20.81
N GLU A 206 5.56 43.07 19.47
CA GLU A 206 6.02 44.10 18.53
C GLU A 206 4.85 45.00 18.08
#